data_e6ac650351d7bfe3375945dc4aadf59e
#
_entry.id   e6ac650351d7bfe3375945dc4aadf59e
#
_cell.length_a   1.000
_cell.length_b   1.000
_cell.length_c   1.000
_cell.angle_alpha   90.00
_cell.angle_beta   90.00
_cell.angle_gamma   90.00
#
_symmetry.space_group_name_H-M   'P 1'
#
loop_
_entity.id
_entity.type
_entity.pdbx_description
1 polymer ?
#
loop_
_entity_poly.entity_id
_entity_poly.type
_entity_poly.pdbx_seq_one_letter_code
_entity_poly.pdbx_strand_id
1 'polypeptide(L)'
;MSGMNSYRTTMVALIGKVRLLINDPAGASQQFTDNELQDALDDWRQDVRYEQLTPAPTLSNLGGIANDPSQPGIAEYNWTDYYSAYKWWEQGEILSDGHFITLTPASSDELQGHWTFALAIPGQYPPVFITGRVFDVYAAAADLLEMWAATAARSFDFTSDGQSFHRSQMAAGLQRQADIFRRRALPTISKAVRRDLNSPDTSSEVTLLGVNDDIITR
;
A
#
# COMPACT_ATOMS: atom_id res chain seq x y z
N MET A 1 -31.62 15.61 -4.88
CA MET A 1 -31.27 14.55 -3.93
C MET A 1 -30.00 13.94 -4.46
N SER A 2 -28.87 14.37 -3.91
CA SER A 2 -27.55 13.81 -4.25
C SER A 2 -27.50 12.39 -3.67
N GLY A 3 -27.35 11.39 -4.54
CA GLY A 3 -27.13 10.02 -4.07
C GLY A 3 -25.86 10.03 -3.22
N MET A 4 -26.00 9.71 -1.95
CA MET A 4 -24.85 9.43 -1.09
C MET A 4 -24.13 8.23 -1.71
N ASN A 5 -23.04 8.48 -2.42
CA ASN A 5 -22.09 7.43 -2.73
C ASN A 5 -21.57 6.93 -1.40
N SER A 6 -22.00 5.77 -0.99
CA SER A 6 -21.50 5.10 0.19
C SER A 6 -20.05 4.68 -0.14
N TYR A 7 -19.10 4.98 0.75
CA TYR A 7 -17.72 4.51 0.60
C TYR A 7 -17.66 2.97 0.52
N ARG A 8 -16.63 2.46 -0.13
CA ARG A 8 -16.42 1.01 -0.27
C ARG A 8 -16.09 0.40 1.09
N THR A 9 -16.82 -0.65 1.47
CA THR A 9 -16.59 -1.36 2.75
C THR A 9 -15.20 -1.98 2.83
N THR A 10 -14.59 -2.29 1.67
CA THR A 10 -13.22 -2.79 1.54
C THR A 10 -12.15 -1.76 1.91
N MET A 11 -12.51 -0.48 1.99
CA MET A 11 -11.61 0.64 2.29
C MET A 11 -11.60 1.06 3.78
N VAL A 12 -12.44 0.47 4.62
CA VAL A 12 -12.62 0.89 6.03
C VAL A 12 -11.30 0.99 6.79
N ALA A 13 -10.43 -0.01 6.63
CA ALA A 13 -9.13 -0.04 7.31
C ALA A 13 -8.19 1.08 6.82
N LEU A 14 -8.18 1.36 5.50
CA LEU A 14 -7.40 2.42 4.90
C LEU A 14 -7.91 3.80 5.31
N ILE A 15 -9.21 4.03 5.26
CA ILE A 15 -9.86 5.26 5.73
C ILE A 15 -9.54 5.49 7.21
N GLY A 16 -9.65 4.45 8.04
CA GLY A 16 -9.28 4.53 9.46
C GLY A 16 -7.82 4.92 9.66
N LYS A 17 -6.92 4.41 8.80
CA LYS A 17 -5.50 4.76 8.84
C LYS A 17 -5.25 6.20 8.45
N VAL A 18 -5.90 6.72 7.40
CA VAL A 18 -5.79 8.13 7.01
C VAL A 18 -6.32 9.03 8.12
N ARG A 19 -7.47 8.72 8.74
CA ARG A 19 -8.01 9.47 9.89
C ARG A 19 -7.00 9.60 11.03
N LEU A 20 -6.32 8.51 11.37
CA LEU A 20 -5.27 8.54 12.40
C LEU A 20 -4.09 9.44 12.00
N LEU A 21 -3.70 9.45 10.72
CA LEU A 21 -2.58 10.27 10.25
C LEU A 21 -2.90 11.76 10.30
N ILE A 22 -4.12 12.15 9.89
CA ILE A 22 -4.54 13.56 9.88
C ILE A 22 -5.13 14.03 11.21
N ASN A 23 -5.25 13.13 12.21
CA ASN A 23 -5.88 13.38 13.50
C ASN A 23 -7.31 13.91 13.38
N ASP A 24 -8.11 13.29 12.49
CA ASP A 24 -9.52 13.61 12.26
C ASP A 24 -10.40 12.39 12.61
N PRO A 25 -10.67 12.13 13.90
CA PRO A 25 -11.48 10.98 14.30
C PRO A 25 -12.92 11.10 13.77
N ALA A 26 -13.48 9.95 13.39
CA ALA A 26 -14.87 9.90 12.94
C ALA A 26 -15.83 10.40 14.03
N GLY A 27 -16.81 11.20 13.64
CA GLY A 27 -17.81 11.73 14.57
C GLY A 27 -18.38 13.08 14.15
N ALA A 28 -19.10 13.71 15.07
CA ALA A 28 -19.79 14.97 14.80
C ALA A 28 -18.85 16.16 14.50
N SER A 29 -17.58 16.06 14.90
CA SER A 29 -16.55 17.11 14.71
C SER A 29 -15.54 16.76 13.61
N GLN A 30 -15.80 15.70 12.84
CA GLN A 30 -14.90 15.31 11.74
C GLN A 30 -14.82 16.42 10.68
N GLN A 31 -13.62 16.64 10.17
CA GLN A 31 -13.36 17.61 9.12
C GLN A 31 -13.71 17.05 7.74
N PHE A 32 -13.47 15.76 7.54
CA PHE A 32 -13.70 15.05 6.28
C PHE A 32 -14.65 13.89 6.47
N THR A 33 -15.54 13.68 5.51
CA THR A 33 -16.40 12.49 5.42
C THR A 33 -15.61 11.28 4.93
N ASP A 34 -16.08 10.06 5.17
CA ASP A 34 -15.44 8.85 4.68
C ASP A 34 -15.37 8.79 3.15
N ASN A 35 -16.34 9.41 2.45
CA ASN A 35 -16.32 9.53 1.00
C ASN A 35 -15.17 10.43 0.51
N GLU A 36 -14.96 11.58 1.14
CA GLU A 36 -13.85 12.48 0.80
C GLU A 36 -12.50 11.84 1.06
N LEU A 37 -12.39 11.04 2.14
CA LEU A 37 -11.17 10.27 2.42
C LEU A 37 -10.94 9.17 1.39
N GLN A 38 -12.00 8.50 0.94
CA GLN A 38 -11.91 7.52 -0.13
C GLN A 38 -11.49 8.18 -1.44
N ASP A 39 -12.09 9.32 -1.80
CA ASP A 39 -11.75 10.03 -3.04
C ASP A 39 -10.27 10.43 -3.05
N ALA A 40 -9.76 10.96 -1.93
CA ALA A 40 -8.35 11.29 -1.77
C ALA A 40 -7.44 10.05 -1.87
N LEU A 41 -7.87 8.89 -1.36
CA LEU A 41 -7.14 7.63 -1.52
C LEU A 41 -7.18 7.15 -2.98
N ASP A 42 -8.32 7.26 -3.65
CA ASP A 42 -8.47 6.82 -5.05
C ASP A 42 -7.59 7.60 -6.03
N ASP A 43 -7.24 8.86 -5.71
CA ASP A 43 -6.28 9.67 -6.49
C ASP A 43 -4.86 9.06 -6.43
N TRP A 44 -4.53 8.35 -5.35
CA TRP A 44 -3.23 7.72 -5.14
C TRP A 44 -3.29 6.19 -5.23
N ARG A 45 -4.25 5.67 -6.01
CA ARG A 45 -4.42 4.25 -6.27
C ARG A 45 -3.43 3.75 -7.30
N GLN A 46 -2.87 2.57 -7.03
CA GLN A 46 -2.09 1.80 -7.98
C GLN A 46 -2.70 0.39 -8.11
N ASP A 47 -3.03 0.00 -9.34
CA ASP A 47 -3.47 -1.36 -9.64
C ASP A 47 -2.24 -2.25 -9.83
N VAL A 48 -2.10 -3.26 -8.99
CA VAL A 48 -1.01 -4.24 -9.02
C VAL A 48 -1.56 -5.55 -9.56
N ARG A 49 -0.82 -6.16 -10.50
CA ARG A 49 -1.22 -7.42 -11.13
C ARG A 49 -0.06 -8.40 -11.10
N TYR A 50 -0.34 -9.59 -10.58
CA TYR A 50 0.60 -10.71 -10.53
C TYR A 50 1.96 -10.33 -9.92
N GLU A 51 1.93 -9.57 -8.84
CA GLU A 51 3.14 -9.36 -8.05
C GLU A 51 3.48 -10.65 -7.31
N GLN A 52 4.72 -11.07 -7.39
CA GLN A 52 5.19 -12.22 -6.64
C GLN A 52 5.44 -11.82 -5.19
N LEU A 53 4.79 -12.52 -4.26
CA LEU A 53 5.03 -12.36 -2.84
C LEU A 53 6.35 -13.00 -2.41
N THR A 54 7.00 -12.40 -1.44
CA THR A 54 8.23 -12.92 -0.85
C THR A 54 7.86 -13.89 0.27
N PRO A 55 8.21 -15.19 0.16
CA PRO A 55 7.97 -16.14 1.23
C PRO A 55 8.92 -15.90 2.40
N ALA A 56 8.40 -15.97 3.62
CA ALA A 56 9.20 -16.01 4.84
C ALA A 56 9.14 -17.42 5.42
N PRO A 57 10.27 -18.14 5.46
CA PRO A 57 10.28 -19.47 6.01
C PRO A 57 10.15 -19.42 7.54
N THR A 58 9.21 -20.18 8.07
CA THR A 58 9.15 -20.49 9.50
C THR A 58 9.80 -21.83 9.76
N LEU A 59 10.62 -21.92 10.80
CA LEU A 59 11.16 -23.19 11.25
C LEU A 59 10.03 -23.98 11.90
N SER A 60 9.67 -25.13 11.31
CA SER A 60 8.83 -26.07 12.01
C SER A 60 9.66 -26.76 13.07
N ASN A 61 9.27 -26.61 14.32
CA ASN A 61 9.70 -27.55 15.34
C ASN A 61 9.00 -28.87 15.06
N LEU A 62 9.66 -29.75 14.34
CA LEU A 62 9.28 -31.17 14.31
C LEU A 62 9.39 -31.71 15.73
N GLY A 63 8.27 -31.61 16.46
CA GLY A 63 8.15 -32.19 17.77
C GLY A 63 8.37 -33.70 17.64
N GLY A 64 9.48 -34.18 18.14
CA GLY A 64 9.76 -35.60 18.24
C GLY A 64 11.22 -36.00 18.01
N ILE A 65 11.95 -35.26 17.21
CA ILE A 65 13.38 -35.59 16.94
C ILE A 65 14.32 -34.61 17.66
N ALA A 66 13.82 -33.48 18.16
CA ALA A 66 14.63 -32.47 18.85
C ALA A 66 15.29 -32.97 20.17
N ASN A 67 14.91 -34.11 20.70
CA ASN A 67 15.44 -34.67 21.94
C ASN A 67 16.37 -35.87 21.74
N ASP A 68 16.66 -36.25 20.50
CA ASP A 68 17.65 -37.28 20.22
C ASP A 68 18.98 -36.61 19.82
N PRO A 69 19.98 -36.56 20.74
CA PRO A 69 21.27 -35.95 20.44
C PRO A 69 22.07 -36.71 19.37
N SER A 70 21.64 -37.88 18.96
CA SER A 70 22.26 -38.69 17.91
C SER A 70 21.74 -38.37 16.50
N GLN A 71 20.62 -37.66 16.43
CA GLN A 71 20.03 -37.24 15.17
C GLN A 71 20.00 -35.71 15.11
N PRO A 72 20.91 -35.05 14.39
CA PRO A 72 20.79 -33.63 14.14
C PRO A 72 19.45 -33.40 13.41
N GLY A 73 18.51 -32.73 14.10
CA GLY A 73 17.20 -32.43 13.56
C GLY A 73 17.34 -31.72 12.20
N ILE A 74 16.75 -32.28 11.17
CA ILE A 74 16.64 -31.59 9.88
C ILE A 74 15.67 -30.45 10.11
N ALA A 75 16.16 -29.23 10.01
CA ALA A 75 15.29 -28.06 10.03
C ALA A 75 14.40 -28.11 8.78
N GLU A 76 13.11 -28.37 8.97
CA GLU A 76 12.14 -28.20 7.92
C GLU A 76 11.63 -26.76 7.93
N TYR A 77 11.61 -26.16 6.76
CA TYR A 77 11.04 -24.84 6.56
C TYR A 77 9.59 -24.98 6.09
N ASN A 78 8.69 -24.33 6.83
CA ASN A 78 7.30 -24.18 6.39
C ASN A 78 7.13 -22.87 5.67
N TRP A 79 6.45 -22.91 4.55
CA TRP A 79 6.13 -21.73 3.73
C TRP A 79 4.68 -21.33 3.96
N THR A 80 4.42 -20.73 5.11
CA THR A 80 3.09 -20.28 5.52
C THR A 80 2.92 -18.78 5.38
N ASP A 81 4.01 -18.02 5.51
CA ASP A 81 3.99 -16.57 5.59
C ASP A 81 4.56 -15.95 4.33
N TYR A 82 3.83 -14.97 3.78
CA TYR A 82 4.16 -14.28 2.54
C TYR A 82 4.01 -12.78 2.70
N TYR A 83 4.94 -12.03 2.14
CA TYR A 83 4.99 -10.58 2.21
C TYR A 83 5.02 -9.95 0.82
N SER A 84 4.22 -8.90 0.63
CA SER A 84 4.29 -8.03 -0.53
C SER A 84 5.39 -6.97 -0.35
N ALA A 85 5.94 -6.48 -1.45
CA ALA A 85 6.76 -5.28 -1.48
C ALA A 85 5.93 -4.02 -1.17
N TYR A 86 4.62 -4.07 -1.43
CA TYR A 86 3.70 -2.97 -1.17
C TYR A 86 2.95 -3.16 0.15
N LYS A 87 2.56 -2.03 0.75
CA LYS A 87 1.66 -1.94 1.90
C LYS A 87 0.38 -1.27 1.47
N TRP A 88 -0.60 -1.23 2.36
CA TRP A 88 -1.85 -0.49 2.18
C TRP A 88 -2.72 -1.05 1.04
N TRP A 89 -2.93 -2.36 1.07
CA TRP A 89 -3.81 -3.05 0.14
C TRP A 89 -5.29 -2.80 0.49
N GLU A 90 -6.14 -2.71 -0.54
CA GLU A 90 -7.58 -2.78 -0.38
C GLU A 90 -7.99 -4.24 -0.14
N GLN A 91 -8.92 -4.47 0.78
CA GLN A 91 -9.47 -5.81 1.00
C GLN A 91 -10.15 -6.35 -0.27
N GLY A 92 -10.02 -7.66 -0.48
CA GLY A 92 -10.58 -8.35 -1.66
C GLY A 92 -9.57 -8.55 -2.78
N GLU A 93 -8.29 -8.46 -2.45
CA GLU A 93 -7.19 -8.88 -3.30
C GLU A 93 -7.30 -10.38 -3.66
N ILE A 94 -6.73 -10.77 -4.78
CA ILE A 94 -6.71 -12.14 -5.27
C ILE A 94 -5.31 -12.70 -5.11
N LEU A 95 -5.19 -13.75 -4.33
CA LEU A 95 -3.96 -14.53 -4.19
C LEU A 95 -4.04 -15.77 -5.10
N SER A 96 -2.96 -16.09 -5.79
CA SER A 96 -2.89 -17.25 -6.67
C SER A 96 -1.52 -17.93 -6.60
N ASP A 97 -1.49 -19.22 -6.88
CA ASP A 97 -0.24 -19.96 -7.07
C ASP A 97 0.35 -19.76 -8.48
N GLY A 98 1.46 -20.43 -8.76
CA GLY A 98 2.11 -20.41 -10.07
C GLY A 98 1.28 -21.02 -11.21
N HIS A 99 0.18 -21.69 -10.91
CA HIS A 99 -0.78 -22.24 -11.87
C HIS A 99 -2.05 -21.39 -11.99
N PHE A 100 -2.05 -20.19 -11.38
CA PHE A 100 -3.20 -19.28 -11.31
C PHE A 100 -4.41 -19.83 -10.56
N ILE A 101 -4.21 -20.83 -9.70
CA ILE A 101 -5.24 -21.32 -8.80
C ILE A 101 -5.36 -20.34 -7.62
N THR A 102 -6.58 -19.87 -7.36
CA THR A 102 -6.84 -18.94 -6.26
C THR A 102 -6.56 -19.61 -4.92
N LEU A 103 -5.79 -18.91 -4.09
CA LEU A 103 -5.44 -19.32 -2.73
C LEU A 103 -6.24 -18.48 -1.73
N THR A 104 -6.69 -19.13 -0.65
CA THR A 104 -7.37 -18.44 0.47
C THR A 104 -6.43 -18.40 1.67
N PRO A 105 -6.01 -17.22 2.14
CA PRO A 105 -5.19 -17.11 3.33
C PRO A 105 -6.01 -17.44 4.59
N ALA A 106 -5.34 -17.93 5.63
CA ALA A 106 -5.93 -18.12 6.95
C ALA A 106 -6.07 -16.79 7.69
N SER A 107 -5.11 -15.90 7.47
CA SER A 107 -5.15 -14.52 7.96
C SER A 107 -4.47 -13.59 6.97
N SER A 108 -4.90 -12.34 6.97
CA SER A 108 -4.34 -11.26 6.15
C SER A 108 -4.16 -10.01 6.99
N ASP A 109 -3.06 -9.30 6.74
CA ASP A 109 -2.84 -7.94 7.19
C ASP A 109 -2.53 -7.07 5.95
N GLU A 110 -3.59 -6.61 5.33
CA GLU A 110 -3.54 -5.82 4.11
C GLU A 110 -2.77 -4.50 4.32
N LEU A 111 -2.84 -3.95 5.54
CA LEU A 111 -2.12 -2.70 5.86
C LEU A 111 -0.60 -2.89 5.87
N GLN A 112 -0.12 -4.08 6.23
CA GLN A 112 1.30 -4.42 6.20
C GLN A 112 1.71 -5.18 4.94
N GLY A 113 0.75 -5.71 4.18
CA GLY A 113 1.01 -6.57 3.02
C GLY A 113 1.51 -7.95 3.43
N HIS A 114 0.87 -8.57 4.42
CA HIS A 114 1.24 -9.86 4.98
C HIS A 114 0.05 -10.84 4.94
N TRP A 115 0.30 -12.04 4.45
CA TRP A 115 -0.68 -13.12 4.37
C TRP A 115 -0.11 -14.41 4.93
N THR A 116 -0.90 -15.09 5.78
CA THR A 116 -0.54 -16.35 6.38
C THR A 116 -1.49 -17.44 5.89
N PHE A 117 -0.96 -18.57 5.48
CA PHE A 117 -1.73 -19.74 5.07
C PHE A 117 -1.77 -20.79 6.17
N ALA A 118 -2.91 -21.50 6.32
CA ALA A 118 -3.09 -22.52 7.35
C ALA A 118 -2.18 -23.73 7.16
N LEU A 119 -1.83 -24.04 5.90
CA LEU A 119 -0.94 -25.12 5.53
C LEU A 119 0.19 -24.55 4.67
N ALA A 120 1.38 -25.12 4.81
CA ALA A 120 2.50 -24.79 3.95
C ALA A 120 2.13 -25.06 2.49
N ILE A 121 2.42 -24.10 1.62
CA ILE A 121 2.22 -24.27 0.19
C ILE A 121 3.27 -25.24 -0.32
N PRO A 122 2.88 -26.29 -1.07
CA PRO A 122 3.82 -27.30 -1.53
C PRO A 122 4.93 -26.74 -2.42
N GLY A 123 6.13 -27.27 -2.24
CA GLY A 123 7.30 -26.95 -3.04
C GLY A 123 8.36 -26.15 -2.29
N GLN A 124 9.52 -26.05 -2.89
CA GLN A 124 10.60 -25.20 -2.41
C GLN A 124 10.42 -23.81 -3.04
N TYR A 125 10.26 -22.76 -2.22
CA TYR A 125 9.95 -21.40 -2.67
C TYR A 125 8.70 -21.34 -3.57
N PRO A 126 7.55 -21.82 -3.12
CA PRO A 126 6.35 -21.81 -3.95
C PRO A 126 5.98 -20.37 -4.31
N PRO A 127 5.87 -20.05 -5.60
CA PRO A 127 5.50 -18.71 -6.01
C PRO A 127 4.03 -18.47 -5.67
N VAL A 128 3.79 -17.44 -4.90
CA VAL A 128 2.44 -16.91 -4.66
C VAL A 128 2.38 -15.51 -5.26
N PHE A 129 1.34 -15.27 -6.02
CA PHE A 129 1.11 -14.00 -6.69
C PHE A 129 -0.11 -13.30 -6.11
N ILE A 130 -0.05 -11.98 -6.08
CA ILE A 130 -1.15 -11.15 -5.65
C ILE A 130 -1.59 -10.19 -6.76
N THR A 131 -2.89 -10.00 -6.86
CA THR A 131 -3.52 -9.01 -7.74
C THR A 131 -4.53 -8.22 -6.93
N GLY A 132 -4.43 -6.91 -6.96
CA GLY A 132 -5.32 -6.04 -6.19
C GLY A 132 -4.96 -4.57 -6.36
N ARG A 133 -5.38 -3.78 -5.38
CA ARG A 133 -5.17 -2.33 -5.36
C ARG A 133 -4.38 -1.94 -4.12
N VAL A 134 -3.39 -1.10 -4.32
CA VAL A 134 -2.60 -0.49 -3.25
C VAL A 134 -2.77 1.02 -3.29
N PHE A 135 -2.61 1.65 -2.14
CA PHE A 135 -2.85 3.09 -1.99
C PHE A 135 -1.67 3.75 -1.28
N ASP A 136 -1.33 4.97 -1.69
CA ASP A 136 -0.39 5.76 -0.90
C ASP A 136 -1.13 6.58 0.15
N VAL A 137 -1.27 6.03 1.33
CA VAL A 137 -1.97 6.69 2.46
C VAL A 137 -1.27 7.96 2.93
N TYR A 138 0.06 8.07 2.72
CA TYR A 138 0.79 9.28 3.11
C TYR A 138 0.56 10.41 2.11
N ALA A 139 0.52 10.09 0.81
CA ALA A 139 0.20 11.06 -0.21
C ALA A 139 -1.25 11.58 -0.06
N ALA A 140 -2.21 10.69 0.11
CA ALA A 140 -3.60 11.06 0.38
C ALA A 140 -3.76 11.91 1.65
N ALA A 141 -3.09 11.54 2.75
CA ALA A 141 -3.11 12.31 3.99
C ALA A 141 -2.49 13.70 3.81
N ALA A 142 -1.44 13.85 3.00
CA ALA A 142 -0.82 15.14 2.70
C ALA A 142 -1.80 16.05 1.95
N ASP A 143 -2.49 15.54 0.92
CA ASP A 143 -3.48 16.30 0.16
C ASP A 143 -4.61 16.82 1.04
N LEU A 144 -5.15 15.95 1.91
CA LEU A 144 -6.19 16.32 2.87
C LEU A 144 -5.73 17.40 3.85
N LEU A 145 -4.50 17.31 4.36
CA LEU A 145 -3.94 18.34 5.24
C LEU A 145 -3.72 19.67 4.52
N GLU A 146 -3.31 19.65 3.26
CA GLU A 146 -3.20 20.85 2.43
C GLU A 146 -4.58 21.50 2.19
N MET A 147 -5.61 20.69 1.90
CA MET A 147 -6.99 21.17 1.78
C MET A 147 -7.49 21.78 3.09
N TRP A 148 -7.18 21.14 4.22
CA TRP A 148 -7.54 21.64 5.54
C TRP A 148 -6.79 22.94 5.85
N ALA A 149 -5.50 23.01 5.56
CA ALA A 149 -4.68 24.23 5.73
C ALA A 149 -5.23 25.39 4.89
N ALA A 150 -5.62 25.14 3.62
CA ALA A 150 -6.23 26.13 2.75
C ALA A 150 -7.58 26.65 3.29
N THR A 151 -8.37 25.77 3.92
CA THR A 151 -9.62 26.16 4.57
C THR A 151 -9.35 27.00 5.84
N ALA A 152 -8.40 26.57 6.66
CA ALA A 152 -8.00 27.29 7.87
C ALA A 152 -7.42 28.68 7.56
N ALA A 153 -6.64 28.80 6.48
CA ALA A 153 -6.04 30.06 6.04
C ALA A 153 -7.05 31.14 5.63
N ARG A 154 -8.26 30.71 5.21
CA ARG A 154 -9.36 31.65 4.88
C ARG A 154 -10.05 32.21 6.11
N SER A 155 -9.80 31.64 7.27
CA SER A 155 -10.39 32.09 8.55
C SER A 155 -9.55 33.20 9.14
N PHE A 156 -10.23 34.26 9.67
CA PHE A 156 -9.54 35.37 10.27
C PHE A 156 -9.03 35.02 11.68
N ASP A 157 -7.86 35.58 12.02
CA ASP A 157 -7.41 35.62 13.39
C ASP A 157 -8.32 36.57 14.16
N PHE A 158 -8.75 36.20 15.37
CA PHE A 158 -9.59 37.05 16.20
C PHE A 158 -9.10 37.04 17.65
N THR A 159 -9.36 38.15 18.33
CA THR A 159 -9.08 38.30 19.76
C THR A 159 -10.41 38.55 20.47
N SER A 160 -10.71 37.78 21.50
CA SER A 160 -11.85 37.93 22.36
C SER A 160 -11.45 37.74 23.81
N ASP A 161 -11.89 38.62 24.70
CA ASP A 161 -11.67 38.55 26.16
C ASP A 161 -10.19 38.32 26.59
N GLY A 162 -9.25 38.94 25.88
CA GLY A 162 -7.81 38.78 26.17
C GLY A 162 -7.19 37.47 25.65
N GLN A 163 -7.95 36.62 24.97
CA GLN A 163 -7.44 35.46 24.28
C GLN A 163 -7.36 35.73 22.78
N SER A 164 -6.19 35.43 22.18
CA SER A 164 -5.99 35.54 20.74
C SER A 164 -5.97 34.15 20.13
N PHE A 165 -6.78 33.95 19.08
CA PHE A 165 -6.87 32.71 18.32
C PHE A 165 -6.15 32.90 16.99
N HIS A 166 -4.98 32.29 16.85
CA HIS A 166 -4.14 32.40 15.66
C HIS A 166 -4.41 31.24 14.69
N ARG A 167 -5.41 31.37 13.84
CA ARG A 167 -5.74 30.35 12.84
C ARG A 167 -4.69 30.26 11.73
N SER A 168 -3.97 31.33 11.47
CA SER A 168 -2.79 31.35 10.60
C SER A 168 -1.70 30.38 11.06
N GLN A 169 -1.49 30.26 12.37
CA GLN A 169 -0.53 29.27 12.93
C GLN A 169 -1.02 27.84 12.73
N MET A 170 -2.33 27.59 12.81
CA MET A 170 -2.91 26.29 12.52
C MET A 170 -2.66 25.90 11.07
N ALA A 171 -2.94 26.79 10.11
CA ALA A 171 -2.68 26.52 8.70
C ALA A 171 -1.21 26.19 8.43
N ALA A 172 -0.28 26.96 9.01
CA ALA A 172 1.16 26.68 8.90
C ALA A 172 1.57 25.35 9.57
N GLY A 173 0.89 24.95 10.63
CA GLY A 173 1.08 23.64 11.29
C GLY A 173 0.67 22.49 10.41
N LEU A 174 -0.54 22.56 9.83
CA LEU A 174 -1.07 21.56 8.90
C LEU A 174 -0.19 21.42 7.66
N GLN A 175 0.29 22.53 7.11
CA GLN A 175 1.17 22.51 5.93
C GLN A 175 2.51 21.84 6.22
N ARG A 176 3.12 22.11 7.36
CA ARG A 176 4.35 21.41 7.79
C ARG A 176 4.13 19.90 7.95
N GLN A 177 2.99 19.49 8.47
CA GLN A 177 2.65 18.08 8.60
C GLN A 177 2.43 17.43 7.22
N ALA A 178 1.77 18.12 6.30
CA ALA A 178 1.62 17.67 4.92
C ALA A 178 2.98 17.46 4.24
N ASP A 179 3.93 18.40 4.40
CA ASP A 179 5.29 18.27 3.87
C ASP A 179 6.03 17.03 4.42
N ILE A 180 5.83 16.71 5.70
CA ILE A 180 6.40 15.50 6.31
C ILE A 180 5.82 14.24 5.67
N PHE A 181 4.51 14.22 5.41
CA PHE A 181 3.87 13.07 4.75
C PHE A 181 4.25 12.96 3.28
N ARG A 182 4.37 14.06 2.55
CA ARG A 182 4.90 14.06 1.17
C ARG A 182 6.27 13.41 1.05
N ARG A 183 7.14 13.63 2.03
CA ARG A 183 8.47 13.00 2.06
C ARG A 183 8.43 11.49 2.38
N ARG A 184 7.34 11.00 2.97
CA ARG A 184 7.11 9.58 3.28
C ARG A 184 6.31 8.88 2.18
N ALA A 185 5.64 9.63 1.33
CA ALA A 185 4.91 9.13 0.19
C ALA A 185 5.84 8.36 -0.75
N LEU A 186 5.32 7.30 -1.34
CA LEU A 186 6.06 6.52 -2.33
C LEU A 186 6.34 7.41 -3.54
N PRO A 187 7.54 7.34 -4.13
CA PRO A 187 7.81 8.09 -5.35
C PRO A 187 6.86 7.58 -6.44
N THR A 188 6.09 8.49 -7.01
CA THR A 188 5.24 8.18 -8.16
C THR A 188 6.15 7.88 -9.35
N ILE A 189 6.36 6.60 -9.62
CA ILE A 189 7.02 6.17 -10.85
C ILE A 189 5.98 6.31 -11.95
N SER A 190 6.02 7.41 -12.69
CA SER A 190 5.27 7.47 -13.95
C SER A 190 5.87 6.42 -14.88
N LYS A 191 5.12 5.33 -15.12
CA LYS A 191 5.47 4.40 -16.20
C LYS A 191 5.46 5.22 -17.48
N ALA A 192 6.65 5.54 -17.99
CA ALA A 192 6.78 6.05 -19.34
C ALA A 192 6.32 4.94 -20.28
N VAL A 193 5.07 5.01 -20.73
CA VAL A 193 4.58 4.12 -21.79
C VAL A 193 5.29 4.55 -23.07
N ARG A 194 6.21 3.73 -23.51
CA ARG A 194 6.84 3.95 -24.80
C ARG A 194 5.80 3.80 -25.90
N ARG A 195 5.50 4.87 -26.58
CA ARG A 195 4.57 4.88 -27.73
C ARG A 195 5.08 4.09 -28.92
N ASP A 196 6.38 3.82 -28.96
CA ASP A 196 7.06 3.06 -30.01
C ASP A 196 6.87 1.55 -29.89
N LEU A 197 6.32 1.03 -28.76
CA LEU A 197 6.02 -0.39 -28.60
C LEU A 197 4.99 -0.94 -29.62
N ASN A 198 4.22 -0.06 -30.26
CA ASN A 198 3.29 -0.42 -31.33
C ASN A 198 3.90 -0.23 -32.73
N SER A 199 5.15 0.16 -32.82
CA SER A 199 5.85 0.21 -34.10
C SER A 199 6.20 -1.21 -34.54
N PRO A 200 5.98 -1.60 -35.81
CA PRO A 200 6.43 -2.88 -36.33
C PRO A 200 7.96 -2.97 -36.46
N ASP A 201 8.68 -1.99 -35.99
CA ASP A 201 10.13 -1.96 -36.00
C ASP A 201 10.69 -2.87 -34.90
N THR A 202 11.36 -3.93 -35.32
CA THR A 202 12.01 -4.91 -34.43
C THR A 202 13.15 -4.33 -33.58
N SER A 203 13.62 -3.15 -33.90
CA SER A 203 14.63 -2.45 -33.09
C SER A 203 14.11 -2.05 -31.71
N SER A 204 12.79 -2.01 -31.53
CA SER A 204 12.15 -1.72 -30.24
C SER A 204 12.37 -2.82 -29.20
N GLU A 205 12.57 -4.06 -29.59
CA GLU A 205 12.82 -5.18 -28.67
C GLU A 205 14.19 -5.06 -27.99
N VAL A 206 15.19 -4.62 -28.74
CA VAL A 206 16.55 -4.44 -28.21
C VAL A 206 16.58 -3.34 -27.15
N THR A 207 15.77 -2.33 -27.35
CA THR A 207 15.67 -1.19 -26.41
C THR A 207 14.90 -1.57 -25.14
N LEU A 208 13.96 -2.53 -25.22
CA LEU A 208 13.23 -3.04 -24.05
C LEU A 208 14.14 -3.77 -23.07
N LEU A 209 15.18 -4.42 -23.56
CA LEU A 209 16.12 -5.18 -22.74
C LEU A 209 17.31 -4.33 -22.25
N GLY A 210 17.37 -3.06 -22.61
CA GLY A 210 18.47 -2.17 -22.25
C GLY A 210 19.84 -2.62 -22.81
N VAL A 211 19.81 -3.51 -23.80
CA VAL A 211 21.00 -4.01 -24.47
C VAL A 211 21.22 -3.15 -25.70
N ASN A 212 22.25 -2.32 -25.68
CA ASN A 212 22.68 -1.61 -26.88
C ASN A 212 23.38 -2.61 -27.81
N ASP A 213 23.06 -2.57 -29.09
CA ASP A 213 23.71 -3.37 -30.14
C ASP A 213 25.24 -3.24 -30.13
N ASP A 214 25.76 -2.12 -29.63
CA ASP A 214 27.18 -1.86 -29.48
C ASP A 214 27.91 -2.77 -28.47
N ILE A 215 27.15 -3.50 -27.61
CA ILE A 215 27.75 -4.40 -26.61
C ILE A 215 27.89 -5.82 -27.18
N ILE A 216 27.12 -6.18 -28.20
CA ILE A 216 27.09 -7.53 -28.78
C ILE A 216 28.13 -7.69 -29.90
N THR A 217 28.68 -6.58 -30.44
CA THR A 217 29.62 -6.59 -31.59
C THR A 217 31.08 -6.37 -31.17
N ARG A 218 31.42 -6.53 -29.90
CA ARG A 218 32.82 -6.48 -29.45
C ARG A 218 33.28 -7.75 -28.74
#